data_fb9bd430f997255c121d77b5e3d5652b
#
_entry.id   fb9bd430f997255c121d77b5e3d5652b
#
_cell.length_a   1.000
_cell.length_b   1.000
_cell.length_c   1.000
_cell.angle_alpha   90.00
_cell.angle_beta   90.00
_cell.angle_gamma   90.00
#
_symmetry.space_group_name_H-M   'P 1'
#
loop_
_entity.id
_entity.type
_entity.pdbx_description
1 polymer ?
#
loop_
_entity_poly.entity_id
_entity_poly.type
_entity_poly.pdbx_seq_one_letter_code
_entity_poly.pdbx_strand_id
1 'polypeptide(L)'
;MKIRNIIAISIIFTAFGLNKIHAHCQVPCGIYDDAVRIIQIREHVTTIEKAMKQIDQLTSDESSAQNMNQLVRWINTKEEHATFIQSIIADYFLAQRIKPKQNNEAGRQQYVDQTLLLQQIIVAAMKSKQTVDKSEPGLVSTLLNQFVELYFNEHGKEHLNAMKKR
;
A
#
# COMPACT_ATOMS: atom_id res chain seq x y z
N MET A 1 -48.63 25.53 -21.44
CA MET A 1 -47.50 24.77 -22.02
C MET A 1 -48.07 23.45 -22.53
N LYS A 2 -47.93 23.13 -23.82
CA LYS A 2 -48.60 21.94 -24.39
C LYS A 2 -47.93 20.65 -23.95
N ILE A 3 -48.69 19.62 -23.56
CA ILE A 3 -48.20 18.28 -23.09
C ILE A 3 -47.07 17.73 -23.98
N ARG A 4 -47.15 17.98 -25.29
CA ARG A 4 -46.14 17.61 -26.28
C ARG A 4 -44.73 18.17 -25.98
N ASN A 5 -44.65 19.39 -25.42
CA ASN A 5 -43.37 20.02 -25.07
C ASN A 5 -42.80 19.45 -23.74
N ILE A 6 -43.65 19.01 -22.82
CA ILE A 6 -43.25 18.37 -21.57
C ILE A 6 -42.66 16.98 -21.84
N ILE A 7 -43.29 16.22 -22.75
CA ILE A 7 -42.77 14.89 -23.16
C ILE A 7 -41.42 15.02 -23.87
N ALA A 8 -41.24 16.01 -24.75
CA ALA A 8 -39.97 16.24 -25.44
C ALA A 8 -38.84 16.61 -24.48
N ILE A 9 -39.08 17.43 -23.46
CA ILE A 9 -38.13 17.82 -22.43
C ILE A 9 -37.76 16.61 -21.55
N SER A 10 -38.73 15.73 -21.20
CA SER A 10 -38.52 14.54 -20.40
C SER A 10 -37.62 13.52 -21.14
N ILE A 11 -37.79 13.35 -22.46
CA ILE A 11 -36.97 12.44 -23.28
C ILE A 11 -35.55 12.96 -23.42
N ILE A 12 -35.33 14.27 -23.51
CA ILE A 12 -34.00 14.88 -23.56
C ILE A 12 -33.27 14.66 -22.23
N PHE A 13 -33.94 14.77 -21.09
CA PHE A 13 -33.34 14.58 -19.76
C PHE A 13 -32.97 13.13 -19.51
N THR A 14 -33.73 12.15 -20.00
CA THR A 14 -33.37 10.72 -19.91
C THR A 14 -32.24 10.32 -20.85
N ALA A 15 -32.07 10.94 -22.00
CA ALA A 15 -30.98 10.67 -22.94
C ALA A 15 -29.59 11.14 -22.39
N PHE A 16 -29.56 12.20 -21.58
CA PHE A 16 -28.33 12.68 -20.93
C PHE A 16 -27.93 11.87 -19.67
N GLY A 17 -28.84 11.08 -19.10
CA GLY A 17 -28.61 10.29 -17.87
C GLY A 17 -27.93 8.95 -18.09
N LEU A 18 -27.65 8.51 -19.32
CA LEU A 18 -27.09 7.19 -19.62
C LEU A 18 -25.56 7.15 -19.80
N ASN A 19 -24.88 8.24 -19.52
CA ASN A 19 -23.41 8.19 -19.45
C ASN A 19 -23.01 7.36 -18.24
N LYS A 20 -22.44 6.17 -18.47
CA LYS A 20 -21.77 5.39 -17.44
C LYS A 20 -20.65 6.24 -16.88
N ILE A 21 -20.88 6.86 -15.74
CA ILE A 21 -19.81 7.53 -14.99
C ILE A 21 -18.89 6.42 -14.49
N HIS A 22 -17.75 6.23 -15.15
CA HIS A 22 -16.67 5.41 -14.64
C HIS A 22 -16.03 6.18 -13.49
N ALA A 23 -16.51 5.93 -12.27
CA ALA A 23 -15.84 6.42 -11.09
C ALA A 23 -14.50 5.68 -10.97
N HIS A 24 -13.39 6.41 -11.05
CA HIS A 24 -12.07 5.89 -10.74
C HIS A 24 -11.97 5.71 -9.21
N CYS A 25 -11.60 4.50 -8.77
CA CYS A 25 -11.52 4.18 -7.35
C CYS A 25 -10.49 5.03 -6.60
N GLN A 26 -9.38 5.37 -7.22
CA GLN A 26 -8.39 6.33 -6.74
C GLN A 26 -7.56 6.89 -7.90
N VAL A 27 -7.25 8.18 -7.84
CA VAL A 27 -6.42 8.87 -8.83
C VAL A 27 -4.98 8.91 -8.30
N PRO A 28 -3.97 8.65 -9.13
CA PRO A 28 -3.99 8.32 -10.57
C PRO A 28 -4.04 6.81 -10.85
N CYS A 29 -5.17 6.30 -11.30
CA CYS A 29 -5.33 4.90 -11.69
C CYS A 29 -4.53 4.60 -12.97
N GLY A 30 -3.67 3.55 -12.90
CA GLY A 30 -2.91 3.06 -14.06
C GLY A 30 -1.67 3.87 -14.46
N ILE A 31 -1.32 4.94 -13.71
CA ILE A 31 -0.11 5.73 -13.96
C ILE A 31 1.10 5.20 -13.18
N TYR A 32 0.88 4.60 -12.01
CA TYR A 32 1.94 4.14 -11.14
C TYR A 32 2.51 2.79 -11.55
N ASP A 33 3.83 2.65 -11.38
CA ASP A 33 4.58 1.41 -11.57
C ASP A 33 4.53 0.55 -10.30
N ASP A 34 4.14 -0.72 -10.45
CA ASP A 34 4.03 -1.67 -9.35
C ASP A 34 5.40 -1.94 -8.70
N ALA A 35 6.47 -1.99 -9.50
CA ALA A 35 7.83 -2.21 -9.00
C ALA A 35 8.30 -1.03 -8.13
N VAL A 36 7.96 0.21 -8.50
CA VAL A 36 8.24 1.39 -7.67
C VAL A 36 7.57 1.28 -6.31
N ARG A 37 6.33 0.79 -6.24
CA ARG A 37 5.62 0.61 -4.96
C ARG A 37 6.28 -0.44 -4.07
N ILE A 38 6.79 -1.52 -4.64
CA ILE A 38 7.58 -2.52 -3.89
C ILE A 38 8.87 -1.90 -3.35
N ILE A 39 9.56 -1.10 -4.15
CA ILE A 39 10.79 -0.41 -3.71
C ILE A 39 10.48 0.56 -2.57
N GLN A 40 9.43 1.37 -2.67
CA GLN A 40 9.01 2.28 -1.63
C GLN A 40 8.71 1.55 -0.30
N ILE A 41 8.01 0.41 -0.35
CA ILE A 41 7.77 -0.39 0.86
C ILE A 41 9.11 -0.85 1.48
N ARG A 42 10.09 -1.29 0.68
CA ARG A 42 11.43 -1.68 1.17
C ARG A 42 12.18 -0.52 1.80
N GLU A 43 12.12 0.67 1.22
CA GLU A 43 12.70 1.90 1.79
C GLU A 43 12.05 2.26 3.11
N HIS A 44 10.71 2.13 3.22
CA HIS A 44 10.00 2.35 4.47
C HIS A 44 10.41 1.34 5.54
N VAL A 45 10.56 0.05 5.21
CA VAL A 45 11.07 -0.97 6.15
C VAL A 45 12.47 -0.60 6.65
N THR A 46 13.39 -0.27 5.75
CA THR A 46 14.75 0.14 6.12
C THR A 46 14.75 1.37 7.04
N THR A 47 13.84 2.32 6.79
CA THR A 47 13.68 3.51 7.64
C THR A 47 13.16 3.15 9.03
N ILE A 48 12.18 2.24 9.12
CA ILE A 48 11.65 1.74 10.40
C ILE A 48 12.76 1.06 11.21
N GLU A 49 13.55 0.17 10.59
CA GLU A 49 14.68 -0.52 11.24
C GLU A 49 15.73 0.46 11.75
N LYS A 50 16.05 1.49 10.94
CA LYS A 50 16.95 2.57 11.35
C LYS A 50 16.38 3.37 12.52
N ALA A 51 15.10 3.70 12.49
CA ALA A 51 14.43 4.42 13.57
C ALA A 51 14.45 3.63 14.87
N MET A 52 14.15 2.33 14.84
CA MET A 52 14.23 1.44 16.00
C MET A 52 15.65 1.40 16.59
N LYS A 53 16.69 1.30 15.73
CA LYS A 53 18.08 1.34 16.18
C LYS A 53 18.41 2.69 16.86
N GLN A 54 17.94 3.80 16.32
CA GLN A 54 18.19 5.11 16.93
C GLN A 54 17.44 5.29 18.26
N ILE A 55 16.23 4.75 18.37
CA ILE A 55 15.46 4.75 19.61
C ILE A 55 16.24 3.98 20.69
N ASP A 56 16.72 2.74 20.39
CA ASP A 56 17.51 1.94 21.32
C ASP A 56 18.79 2.66 21.79
N GLN A 57 19.51 3.31 20.87
CA GLN A 57 20.72 4.07 21.19
C GLN A 57 20.42 5.27 22.10
N LEU A 58 19.43 6.09 21.74
CA LEU A 58 19.08 7.30 22.48
C LEU A 58 18.51 7.00 23.88
N THR A 59 17.89 5.83 24.08
CA THR A 59 17.41 5.40 25.40
C THR A 59 18.50 4.81 26.28
N SER A 60 19.62 4.37 25.68
CA SER A 60 20.80 3.86 26.41
C SER A 60 21.80 4.96 26.77
N ASP A 61 21.71 6.12 26.11
CA ASP A 61 22.58 7.27 26.36
C ASP A 61 22.11 8.10 27.57
N GLU A 62 22.98 8.97 28.07
CA GLU A 62 22.62 9.91 29.14
C GLU A 62 21.43 10.80 28.72
N SER A 63 20.47 10.96 29.63
CA SER A 63 19.27 11.76 29.35
C SER A 63 19.61 13.23 29.18
N SER A 64 19.27 13.81 28.05
CA SER A 64 19.39 15.23 27.76
C SER A 64 18.17 15.74 26.97
N ALA A 65 17.92 17.05 27.04
CA ALA A 65 16.85 17.67 26.23
C ALA A 65 17.03 17.38 24.74
N GLN A 66 18.27 17.34 24.26
CA GLN A 66 18.59 17.01 22.88
C GLN A 66 18.26 15.56 22.55
N ASN A 67 18.63 14.59 23.40
CA ASN A 67 18.33 13.19 23.19
C ASN A 67 16.80 12.93 23.23
N MET A 68 16.08 13.56 24.13
CA MET A 68 14.62 13.50 24.18
C MET A 68 13.97 14.06 22.91
N ASN A 69 14.48 15.19 22.38
CA ASN A 69 14.00 15.75 21.12
C ASN A 69 14.21 14.78 19.96
N GLN A 70 15.41 14.17 19.84
CA GLN A 70 15.70 13.19 18.79
C GLN A 70 14.90 11.91 18.95
N LEU A 71 14.68 11.44 20.17
CA LEU A 71 13.85 10.25 20.47
C LEU A 71 12.43 10.41 19.93
N VAL A 72 11.78 11.54 20.23
CA VAL A 72 10.42 11.83 19.72
C VAL A 72 10.38 11.85 18.21
N ARG A 73 11.40 12.43 17.55
CA ARG A 73 11.48 12.47 16.09
C ARG A 73 11.60 11.06 15.49
N TRP A 74 12.43 10.19 16.05
CA TRP A 74 12.59 8.83 15.56
C TRP A 74 11.36 7.96 15.81
N ILE A 75 10.67 8.15 16.94
CA ILE A 75 9.39 7.50 17.19
C ILE A 75 8.39 7.90 16.11
N ASN A 76 8.21 9.20 15.84
CA ASN A 76 7.30 9.70 14.82
C ASN A 76 7.67 9.16 13.41
N THR A 77 8.96 9.14 13.06
CA THR A 77 9.44 8.57 11.79
C THR A 77 9.04 7.10 11.67
N LYS A 78 9.24 6.30 12.72
CA LYS A 78 8.83 4.88 12.75
C LYS A 78 7.34 4.71 12.51
N GLU A 79 6.50 5.49 13.21
CA GLU A 79 5.04 5.47 13.08
C GLU A 79 4.58 5.85 11.65
N GLU A 80 5.15 6.92 11.10
CA GLU A 80 4.79 7.45 9.79
C GLU A 80 5.15 6.47 8.68
N HIS A 81 6.36 5.91 8.70
CA HIS A 81 6.80 4.96 7.66
C HIS A 81 6.02 3.63 7.72
N ALA A 82 5.63 3.16 8.91
CA ALA A 82 4.72 2.03 9.02
C ALA A 82 3.32 2.36 8.46
N THR A 83 2.84 3.58 8.65
CA THR A 83 1.58 4.06 8.05
C THR A 83 1.68 4.10 6.52
N PHE A 84 2.79 4.56 5.94
CA PHE A 84 2.98 4.57 4.48
C PHE A 84 2.93 3.16 3.89
N ILE A 85 3.54 2.16 4.55
CA ILE A 85 3.41 0.76 4.12
C ILE A 85 1.94 0.34 4.09
N GLN A 86 1.18 0.60 5.16
CA GLN A 86 -0.23 0.25 5.24
C GLN A 86 -1.04 0.93 4.12
N SER A 87 -0.81 2.22 3.87
CA SER A 87 -1.49 2.97 2.82
C SER A 87 -1.15 2.44 1.42
N ILE A 88 0.13 2.16 1.11
CA ILE A 88 0.50 1.58 -0.19
C ILE A 88 -0.19 0.23 -0.40
N ILE A 89 -0.24 -0.63 0.63
CA ILE A 89 -0.90 -1.93 0.52
C ILE A 89 -2.41 -1.77 0.34
N ALA A 90 -3.07 -0.95 1.16
CA ALA A 90 -4.52 -0.81 1.14
C ALA A 90 -5.00 -0.07 -0.12
N ASP A 91 -4.43 1.10 -0.39
CA ASP A 91 -4.94 2.03 -1.39
C ASP A 91 -4.47 1.68 -2.80
N TYR A 92 -3.29 1.09 -2.93
CA TYR A 92 -2.74 0.74 -4.23
C TYR A 92 -2.94 -0.74 -4.55
N PHE A 93 -2.35 -1.66 -3.77
CA PHE A 93 -2.43 -3.08 -4.13
C PHE A 93 -3.85 -3.63 -3.95
N LEU A 94 -4.43 -3.58 -2.76
CA LEU A 94 -5.75 -4.17 -2.48
C LEU A 94 -6.87 -3.47 -3.24
N ALA A 95 -6.89 -2.14 -3.27
CA ALA A 95 -7.99 -1.40 -3.89
C ALA A 95 -7.93 -1.38 -5.43
N GLN A 96 -6.72 -1.42 -6.02
CA GLN A 96 -6.57 -1.17 -7.46
C GLN A 96 -5.99 -2.35 -8.24
N ARG A 97 -5.04 -3.11 -7.67
CA ARG A 97 -4.28 -4.12 -8.42
C ARG A 97 -4.80 -5.54 -8.21
N ILE A 98 -5.20 -5.89 -7.01
CA ILE A 98 -5.73 -7.22 -6.69
C ILE A 98 -7.23 -7.25 -7.00
N LYS A 99 -7.60 -7.88 -8.11
CA LYS A 99 -9.00 -7.93 -8.55
C LYS A 99 -9.74 -9.08 -7.87
N PRO A 100 -10.89 -8.82 -7.23
CA PRO A 100 -11.71 -9.85 -6.62
C PRO A 100 -12.08 -10.96 -7.61
N LYS A 101 -12.04 -12.20 -7.16
CA LYS A 101 -12.41 -13.40 -7.91
C LYS A 101 -13.51 -14.17 -7.20
N GLN A 102 -14.48 -14.66 -7.94
CA GLN A 102 -15.52 -15.54 -7.41
C GLN A 102 -14.95 -16.96 -7.13
N ASN A 103 -15.65 -17.77 -6.33
CA ASN A 103 -15.16 -19.06 -5.90
C ASN A 103 -14.89 -20.05 -7.03
N ASN A 104 -15.60 -19.92 -8.16
CA ASN A 104 -15.49 -20.77 -9.35
C ASN A 104 -14.64 -20.15 -10.48
N GLU A 105 -14.03 -18.98 -10.27
CA GLU A 105 -13.23 -18.33 -11.30
C GLU A 105 -11.78 -18.84 -11.31
N ALA A 106 -11.20 -18.93 -12.51
CA ALA A 106 -9.79 -19.23 -12.67
C ALA A 106 -8.93 -18.18 -11.94
N GLY A 107 -7.89 -18.63 -11.24
CA GLY A 107 -7.01 -17.77 -10.45
C GLY A 107 -7.56 -17.35 -9.08
N ARG A 108 -8.66 -17.97 -8.62
CA ARG A 108 -9.21 -17.70 -7.27
C ARG A 108 -8.19 -17.96 -6.17
N GLN A 109 -7.45 -19.06 -6.24
CA GLN A 109 -6.44 -19.38 -5.22
C GLN A 109 -5.34 -18.31 -5.17
N GLN A 110 -4.80 -17.91 -6.31
CA GLN A 110 -3.79 -16.83 -6.38
C GLN A 110 -4.32 -15.52 -5.79
N TYR A 111 -5.57 -15.14 -6.09
CA TYR A 111 -6.21 -13.98 -5.51
C TYR A 111 -6.28 -14.08 -3.97
N VAL A 112 -6.66 -15.24 -3.43
CA VAL A 112 -6.73 -15.45 -1.97
C VAL A 112 -5.34 -15.35 -1.35
N ASP A 113 -4.34 -16.02 -1.91
CA ASP A 113 -2.98 -16.04 -1.38
C ASP A 113 -2.35 -14.63 -1.39
N GLN A 114 -2.51 -13.89 -2.50
CA GLN A 114 -2.06 -12.51 -2.60
C GLN A 114 -2.75 -11.60 -1.56
N THR A 115 -4.07 -11.75 -1.40
CA THR A 115 -4.85 -10.94 -0.44
C THR A 115 -4.43 -11.23 1.00
N LEU A 116 -4.21 -12.49 1.36
CA LEU A 116 -3.76 -12.89 2.69
C LEU A 116 -2.36 -12.37 3.01
N LEU A 117 -1.41 -12.45 2.06
CA LEU A 117 -0.08 -11.88 2.23
C LEU A 117 -0.14 -10.37 2.46
N LEU A 118 -0.90 -9.64 1.66
CA LEU A 118 -1.05 -8.20 1.82
C LEU A 118 -1.68 -7.82 3.17
N GLN A 119 -2.68 -8.58 3.61
CA GLN A 119 -3.28 -8.38 4.94
C GLN A 119 -2.26 -8.64 6.06
N GLN A 120 -1.44 -9.69 5.96
CA GLN A 120 -0.38 -9.98 6.92
C GLN A 120 0.68 -8.87 6.95
N ILE A 121 1.05 -8.28 5.81
CA ILE A 121 1.96 -7.14 5.74
C ILE A 121 1.38 -5.93 6.49
N ILE A 122 0.08 -5.62 6.32
CA ILE A 122 -0.59 -4.54 7.05
C ILE A 122 -0.49 -4.76 8.56
N VAL A 123 -0.71 -6.01 9.02
CA VAL A 123 -0.64 -6.36 10.45
C VAL A 123 0.80 -6.24 10.99
N ALA A 124 1.80 -6.74 10.25
CA ALA A 124 3.21 -6.62 10.65
C ALA A 124 3.67 -5.16 10.68
N ALA A 125 3.25 -4.33 9.72
CA ALA A 125 3.51 -2.90 9.73
C ALA A 125 2.83 -2.19 10.93
N MET A 126 1.60 -2.58 11.29
CA MET A 126 0.93 -2.10 12.50
C MET A 126 1.72 -2.47 13.76
N LYS A 127 2.17 -3.71 13.88
CA LYS A 127 2.97 -4.17 15.02
C LYS A 127 4.30 -3.45 15.11
N SER A 128 4.94 -3.11 13.98
CA SER A 128 6.16 -2.30 13.95
C SER A 128 6.00 -0.93 14.62
N LYS A 129 4.77 -0.38 14.69
CA LYS A 129 4.50 0.83 15.47
C LYS A 129 4.59 0.59 16.97
N GLN A 130 4.18 -0.58 17.43
CA GLN A 130 3.96 -0.91 18.85
C GLN A 130 5.22 -1.42 19.57
N THR A 131 6.33 -1.61 18.85
CA THR A 131 7.56 -2.19 19.39
C THR A 131 8.81 -1.51 18.83
N VAL A 132 9.96 -1.80 19.42
CA VAL A 132 11.30 -1.55 18.89
C VAL A 132 11.99 -2.85 18.46
N ASP A 133 11.29 -3.98 18.54
CA ASP A 133 11.79 -5.29 18.08
C ASP A 133 11.78 -5.34 16.54
N LYS A 134 12.95 -5.56 15.97
CA LYS A 134 13.19 -5.61 14.51
C LYS A 134 12.62 -6.86 13.84
N SER A 135 12.11 -7.83 14.59
CA SER A 135 11.43 -9.00 14.03
C SER A 135 10.20 -8.60 13.19
N GLU A 136 9.45 -7.58 13.60
CA GLU A 136 8.23 -7.15 12.89
C GLU A 136 8.52 -6.49 11.52
N PRO A 137 9.44 -5.50 11.37
CA PRO A 137 9.82 -5.02 10.04
C PRO A 137 10.52 -6.10 9.20
N GLY A 138 11.27 -7.02 9.81
CA GLY A 138 11.84 -8.20 9.15
C GLY A 138 10.74 -9.12 8.58
N LEU A 139 9.64 -9.30 9.32
CA LEU A 139 8.47 -10.05 8.84
C LEU A 139 7.80 -9.34 7.63
N VAL A 140 7.69 -8.00 7.66
CA VAL A 140 7.20 -7.23 6.49
C VAL A 140 8.05 -7.56 5.26
N SER A 141 9.39 -7.54 5.38
CA SER A 141 10.30 -7.86 4.27
C SER A 141 10.10 -9.28 3.73
N THR A 142 9.94 -10.25 4.62
CA THR A 142 9.73 -11.65 4.25
C THR A 142 8.42 -11.84 3.49
N LEU A 143 7.32 -11.32 4.03
CA LEU A 143 6.00 -11.39 3.41
C LEU A 143 5.94 -10.63 2.08
N LEU A 144 6.61 -9.48 1.99
CA LEU A 144 6.72 -8.70 0.76
C LEU A 144 7.45 -9.49 -0.35
N ASN A 145 8.51 -10.21 -0.01
CA ASN A 145 9.21 -11.05 -0.97
C ASN A 145 8.32 -12.21 -1.44
N GLN A 146 7.56 -12.85 -0.56
CA GLN A 146 6.57 -13.88 -0.94
C GLN A 146 5.48 -13.28 -1.86
N PHE A 147 5.00 -12.09 -1.57
CA PHE A 147 4.04 -11.40 -2.42
C PHE A 147 4.62 -11.12 -3.81
N VAL A 148 5.87 -10.64 -3.91
CA VAL A 148 6.56 -10.37 -5.18
C VAL A 148 6.62 -11.63 -6.04
N GLU A 149 6.94 -12.80 -5.45
CA GLU A 149 7.00 -14.07 -6.18
C GLU A 149 5.63 -14.50 -6.74
N LEU A 150 4.55 -14.24 -6.03
CA LEU A 150 3.19 -14.58 -6.48
C LEU A 150 2.56 -13.53 -7.42
N TYR A 151 3.03 -12.29 -7.36
CA TYR A 151 2.40 -11.18 -8.06
C TYR A 151 3.04 -10.90 -9.42
N PHE A 152 4.38 -10.85 -9.49
CA PHE A 152 5.09 -10.54 -10.72
C PHE A 152 5.36 -11.79 -11.57
N ASN A 153 5.17 -11.64 -12.89
CA ASN A 153 5.76 -12.57 -13.86
C ASN A 153 7.27 -12.30 -14.00
N GLU A 154 7.97 -13.13 -14.78
CA GLU A 154 9.43 -13.00 -14.96
C GLU A 154 9.85 -11.61 -15.44
N HIS A 155 9.15 -11.04 -16.43
CA HIS A 155 9.44 -9.69 -16.94
C HIS A 155 9.27 -8.61 -15.84
N GLY A 156 8.23 -8.72 -15.00
CA GLY A 156 8.02 -7.82 -13.87
C GLY A 156 9.11 -7.94 -12.80
N LYS A 157 9.62 -9.15 -12.54
CA LYS A 157 10.75 -9.40 -11.65
C LYS A 157 12.06 -8.82 -12.20
N GLU A 158 12.32 -8.98 -13.50
CA GLU A 158 13.46 -8.36 -14.17
C GLU A 158 13.42 -6.84 -14.06
N HIS A 159 12.27 -6.23 -14.32
CA HIS A 159 12.06 -4.80 -14.16
C HIS A 159 12.33 -4.33 -12.72
N LEU A 160 11.74 -5.00 -11.74
CA LEU A 160 11.99 -4.72 -10.31
C LEU A 160 13.48 -4.82 -9.95
N ASN A 161 14.19 -5.81 -10.47
CA ASN A 161 15.62 -5.99 -10.21
C ASN A 161 16.48 -4.92 -10.91
N ALA A 162 16.10 -4.48 -12.10
CA ALA A 162 16.78 -3.38 -12.80
C ALA A 162 16.65 -2.05 -12.03
N MET A 163 15.52 -1.81 -11.40
CA MET A 163 15.30 -0.59 -10.58
C MET A 163 16.09 -0.58 -9.27
N LYS A 164 16.36 -1.75 -8.66
CA LYS A 164 17.18 -1.86 -7.43
C LYS A 164 18.64 -1.44 -7.62
N LYS A 165 19.13 -1.44 -8.86
CA LYS A 165 20.54 -1.15 -9.21
C LYS A 165 20.81 0.34 -9.44
N ARG A 166 19.79 1.18 -9.40
CA ARG A 166 19.89 2.64 -9.53
C ARG A 166 19.90 3.32 -8.17
#